data_edce3336c7e45e431d332785f0c41eeb
#
_entry.id   edce3336c7e45e431d332785f0c41eeb
#
_cell.length_a   1.000
_cell.length_b   1.000
_cell.length_c   1.000
_cell.angle_alpha   90.00
_cell.angle_beta   90.00
_cell.angle_gamma   90.00
#
_symmetry.space_group_name_H-M   'P 1'
#
loop_
_entity.id
_entity.type
_entity.pdbx_description
1 polymer ?
#
loop_
_entity_poly.entity_id
_entity_poly.type
_entity_poly.pdbx_seq_one_letter_code
_entity_poly.pdbx_strand_id
1 'polypeptide(L)'
;VYFERNKIRNLALFTLLLGTGIRVSECVGLDIEDVDFDNNRIKIVRKGGKEDFVYFGDEVAEALYDYYAERMTITTKEGHEHALFLSIQKRRICVQSIENLVSDCAKHVTTLKHITPHKLRSTYGTNLYQASKDIYLVADVLGHKDVNTTRKHYAEIVDENKRSARNIVRLRTE
;
A
#
# COMPACT_ATOMS: atom_id res chain seq x y z
N VAL A 1 -7.57 -12.35 20.18
CA VAL A 1 -6.58 -13.44 20.32
C VAL A 1 -5.82 -13.67 19.01
N TYR A 2 -6.48 -13.67 17.83
CA TYR A 2 -5.83 -13.87 16.52
C TYR A 2 -4.94 -12.66 16.14
N PHE A 3 -5.38 -11.44 16.43
CA PHE A 3 -4.67 -10.21 16.12
C PHE A 3 -3.38 -10.08 16.96
N GLU A 4 -3.43 -10.43 18.23
CA GLU A 4 -2.28 -10.35 19.14
C GLU A 4 -1.13 -11.29 18.73
N ARG A 5 -1.44 -12.53 18.29
CA ARG A 5 -0.43 -13.51 17.88
C ARG A 5 0.40 -13.12 16.65
N ASN A 6 -0.12 -12.19 15.84
CA ASN A 6 0.50 -11.78 14.58
C ASN A 6 0.59 -10.26 14.49
N LYS A 7 0.65 -9.59 15.64
CA LYS A 7 0.58 -8.13 15.72
C LYS A 7 1.65 -7.45 14.86
N ILE A 8 2.90 -7.89 14.97
CA ILE A 8 4.03 -7.32 14.21
C ILE A 8 3.83 -7.52 12.71
N ARG A 9 3.49 -8.74 12.27
CA ARG A 9 3.16 -9.01 10.86
C ARG A 9 2.00 -8.16 10.36
N ASN A 10 0.90 -8.10 11.12
CA ASN A 10 -0.29 -7.38 10.72
C ASN A 10 -0.02 -5.89 10.63
N LEU A 11 0.76 -5.33 11.57
CA LEU A 11 1.18 -3.93 11.53
C LEU A 11 2.00 -3.65 10.27
N ALA A 12 3.02 -4.45 9.97
CA ALA A 12 3.83 -4.30 8.77
C ALA A 12 2.98 -4.38 7.49
N LEU A 13 2.04 -5.32 7.43
CA LEU A 13 1.16 -5.52 6.29
C LEU A 13 0.23 -4.33 6.07
N PHE A 14 -0.43 -3.83 7.13
CA PHE A 14 -1.32 -2.66 7.03
C PHE A 14 -0.55 -1.39 6.71
N THR A 15 0.58 -1.17 7.37
CA THR A 15 1.42 -0.01 7.15
C THR A 15 1.94 0.01 5.71
N LEU A 16 2.35 -1.14 5.18
CA LEU A 16 2.77 -1.28 3.79
C LEU A 16 1.64 -0.95 2.80
N LEU A 17 0.44 -1.51 2.99
CA LEU A 17 -0.71 -1.24 2.12
C LEU A 17 -1.14 0.22 2.16
N LEU A 18 -1.16 0.84 3.34
CA LEU A 18 -1.56 2.23 3.54
C LEU A 18 -0.49 3.23 3.10
N GLY A 19 0.79 2.89 3.28
CA GLY A 19 1.91 3.78 3.00
C GLY A 19 2.46 3.70 1.59
N THR A 20 2.04 2.72 0.79
CA THR A 20 2.52 2.54 -0.58
C THR A 20 1.42 2.42 -1.63
N GLY A 21 0.22 2.06 -1.23
CA GLY A 21 -0.89 1.84 -2.14
C GLY A 21 -0.70 0.66 -3.11
N ILE A 22 0.19 -0.29 -2.85
CA ILE A 22 0.35 -1.49 -3.69
C ILE A 22 -0.94 -2.32 -3.72
N ARG A 23 -1.11 -3.13 -4.75
CA ARG A 23 -2.24 -4.06 -4.82
C ARG A 23 -2.06 -5.21 -3.83
N VAL A 24 -3.16 -5.72 -3.31
CA VAL A 24 -3.10 -6.89 -2.41
C VAL A 24 -2.41 -8.09 -3.07
N SER A 25 -2.60 -8.30 -4.35
CA SER A 25 -1.93 -9.36 -5.12
C SER A 25 -0.41 -9.13 -5.23
N GLU A 26 0.04 -7.89 -5.37
CA GLU A 26 1.45 -7.51 -5.34
C GLU A 26 2.04 -7.75 -3.95
N CYS A 27 1.32 -7.39 -2.89
CA CYS A 27 1.73 -7.62 -1.50
C CYS A 27 1.92 -9.11 -1.18
N VAL A 28 0.98 -9.96 -1.59
CA VAL A 28 1.07 -11.44 -1.38
C VAL A 28 2.26 -12.04 -2.13
N GLY A 29 2.61 -11.48 -3.28
CA GLY A 29 3.71 -11.94 -4.13
C GLY A 29 5.10 -11.61 -3.61
N LEU A 30 5.23 -10.72 -2.63
CA LEU A 30 6.54 -10.29 -2.11
C LEU A 30 7.34 -11.44 -1.52
N ASP A 31 8.60 -11.47 -1.89
CA ASP A 31 9.61 -12.30 -1.27
C ASP A 31 10.48 -11.48 -0.30
N ILE A 32 11.20 -12.16 0.56
CA ILE A 32 12.11 -11.54 1.53
C ILE A 32 13.13 -10.65 0.80
N GLU A 33 13.64 -11.14 -0.33
CA GLU A 33 14.67 -10.51 -1.15
C GLU A 33 14.15 -9.28 -1.93
N ASP A 34 12.85 -9.10 -2.00
CA ASP A 34 12.25 -7.94 -2.67
C ASP A 34 12.32 -6.66 -1.83
N VAL A 35 12.64 -6.75 -0.54
CA VAL A 35 12.74 -5.60 0.36
C VAL A 35 14.16 -5.05 0.39
N ASP A 36 14.33 -3.84 -0.09
CA ASP A 36 15.59 -3.09 -0.06
C ASP A 36 15.49 -1.99 1.02
N PHE A 37 15.96 -2.31 2.22
CA PHE A 37 15.95 -1.37 3.35
C PHE A 37 16.96 -0.22 3.19
N ASP A 38 18.03 -0.41 2.44
CA ASP A 38 19.04 0.64 2.23
C ASP A 38 18.49 1.79 1.39
N ASN A 39 17.59 1.47 0.46
CA ASN A 39 16.96 2.44 -0.42
C ASN A 39 15.47 2.69 -0.12
N ASN A 40 14.94 2.12 0.97
CA ASN A 40 13.52 2.22 1.36
C ASN A 40 12.55 1.92 0.21
N ARG A 41 12.73 0.79 -0.45
CA ARG A 41 11.90 0.36 -1.58
C ARG A 41 11.63 -1.14 -1.56
N ILE A 42 10.55 -1.52 -2.24
CA ILE A 42 10.23 -2.92 -2.55
C ILE A 42 10.19 -3.10 -4.06
N LYS A 43 10.63 -4.27 -4.51
CA LYS A 43 10.45 -4.71 -5.88
C LYS A 43 9.11 -5.45 -5.96
N ILE A 44 8.26 -5.06 -6.90
CA ILE A 44 6.96 -5.68 -7.14
C ILE A 44 6.85 -6.14 -8.60
N VAL A 45 5.99 -7.12 -8.83
CA VAL A 45 5.66 -7.57 -10.19
C VAL A 45 4.25 -7.07 -10.52
N ARG A 46 4.17 -6.14 -11.46
CA ARG A 46 2.93 -5.58 -11.97
C ARG A 46 2.20 -6.56 -12.90
N LYS A 47 0.93 -6.26 -13.20
CA LYS A 47 0.15 -7.01 -14.19
C LYS A 47 0.90 -7.08 -15.53
N GLY A 48 1.09 -8.30 -16.03
CA GLY A 48 1.85 -8.58 -17.26
C GLY A 48 3.34 -8.88 -17.03
N GLY A 49 3.75 -9.14 -15.77
CA GLY A 49 5.10 -9.56 -15.42
C GLY A 49 6.15 -8.44 -15.40
N LYS A 50 5.75 -7.17 -15.53
CA LYS A 50 6.67 -6.04 -15.45
C LYS A 50 7.11 -5.82 -14.01
N GLU A 51 8.41 -5.86 -13.76
CA GLU A 51 9.00 -5.47 -12.49
C GLU A 51 8.97 -3.95 -12.32
N ASP A 52 8.77 -3.50 -11.11
CA ASP A 52 8.71 -2.09 -10.74
C ASP A 52 9.16 -1.91 -9.29
N PHE A 53 9.65 -0.72 -8.94
CA PHE A 53 10.01 -0.37 -7.58
C PHE A 53 8.97 0.56 -6.97
N VAL A 54 8.60 0.28 -5.72
CA VAL A 54 7.75 1.15 -4.92
C VAL A 54 8.53 1.60 -3.70
N TYR A 55 8.61 2.90 -3.51
CA TYR A 55 9.30 3.51 -2.37
C TYR A 55 8.36 3.67 -1.18
N PHE A 56 8.89 3.56 0.00
CA PHE A 56 8.13 3.69 1.24
C PHE A 56 8.82 4.63 2.23
N GLY A 57 8.01 5.26 3.10
CA GLY A 57 8.50 6.16 4.13
C GLY A 57 8.96 5.44 5.40
N ASP A 58 9.44 6.24 6.36
CA ASP A 58 10.07 5.74 7.59
C ASP A 58 9.14 4.88 8.45
N GLU A 59 7.86 5.24 8.56
CA GLU A 59 6.88 4.44 9.32
C GLU A 59 6.70 3.02 8.73
N VAL A 60 6.71 2.92 7.41
CA VAL A 60 6.65 1.63 6.71
C VAL A 60 7.96 0.87 6.90
N ALA A 61 9.11 1.55 6.81
CA ALA A 61 10.43 0.97 7.01
C ALA A 61 10.54 0.35 8.41
N GLU A 62 10.16 1.07 9.46
CA GLU A 62 10.18 0.60 10.84
C GLU A 62 9.32 -0.66 11.03
N ALA A 63 8.06 -0.61 10.59
CA ALA A 63 7.15 -1.74 10.71
C ALA A 63 7.61 -2.97 9.92
N LEU A 64 8.15 -2.77 8.71
CA LEU A 64 8.71 -3.85 7.91
C LEU A 64 9.97 -4.44 8.53
N TYR A 65 10.85 -3.61 9.10
CA TYR A 65 12.07 -4.06 9.73
C TYR A 65 11.78 -4.94 10.95
N ASP A 66 10.86 -4.52 11.82
CA ASP A 66 10.43 -5.29 12.99
C ASP A 66 9.86 -6.66 12.56
N TYR A 67 9.01 -6.66 11.53
CA TYR A 67 8.48 -7.91 11.03
C TYR A 67 9.54 -8.77 10.33
N TYR A 68 10.45 -8.17 9.60
CA TYR A 68 11.56 -8.89 8.95
C TYR A 68 12.41 -9.65 9.97
N ALA A 69 12.74 -8.99 11.09
CA ALA A 69 13.48 -9.62 12.18
C ALA A 69 12.73 -10.84 12.75
N GLU A 70 11.43 -10.71 13.02
CA GLU A 70 10.57 -11.83 13.43
C GLU A 70 10.50 -12.92 12.36
N ARG A 71 10.29 -12.52 11.10
CA ARG A 71 10.16 -13.42 9.95
C ARG A 71 11.37 -14.35 9.79
N MET A 72 12.59 -13.84 10.02
CA MET A 72 13.82 -14.61 9.90
C MET A 72 13.96 -15.70 10.96
N THR A 73 13.20 -15.64 12.06
CA THR A 73 13.15 -16.68 13.09
C THR A 73 12.15 -17.79 12.82
N ILE A 74 11.27 -17.62 11.81
CA ILE A 74 10.16 -18.55 11.56
C ILE A 74 10.61 -19.64 10.57
N THR A 75 10.52 -20.91 10.98
CA THR A 75 10.63 -22.04 10.07
C THR A 75 9.33 -22.18 9.28
N THR A 76 9.42 -22.07 7.97
CA THR A 76 8.28 -22.13 7.05
C THR A 76 7.90 -23.56 6.68
N LYS A 77 6.75 -23.72 6.05
CA LYS A 77 6.42 -24.92 5.30
C LYS A 77 7.26 -24.97 4.02
N GLU A 78 7.57 -26.16 3.57
CA GLU A 78 8.30 -26.44 2.33
C GLU A 78 7.68 -25.69 1.13
N GLY A 79 8.52 -25.03 0.32
CA GLY A 79 8.12 -24.23 -0.83
C GLY A 79 7.65 -22.81 -0.49
N HIS A 80 7.78 -22.37 0.77
CA HIS A 80 7.39 -21.02 1.22
C HIS A 80 8.53 -20.23 1.89
N GLU A 81 9.76 -20.67 1.70
CA GLU A 81 10.95 -20.14 2.38
C GLU A 81 11.19 -18.67 2.04
N HIS A 82 10.97 -18.28 0.78
CA HIS A 82 11.16 -16.92 0.29
C HIS A 82 10.03 -15.97 0.61
N ALA A 83 8.81 -16.47 0.91
CA ALA A 83 7.65 -15.62 1.12
C ALA A 83 7.88 -14.60 2.24
N LEU A 84 7.70 -13.31 1.96
CA LEU A 84 7.81 -12.26 2.98
C LEU A 84 6.70 -12.43 4.02
N PHE A 85 5.44 -12.37 3.61
CA PHE A 85 4.32 -12.48 4.53
C PHE A 85 3.80 -13.91 4.64
N LEU A 86 3.76 -14.41 5.87
CA LEU A 86 3.30 -15.76 6.18
C LEU A 86 1.92 -15.76 6.84
N SER A 87 1.15 -16.78 6.50
CA SER A 87 -0.07 -17.14 7.24
C SER A 87 0.28 -17.80 8.58
N ILE A 88 -0.73 -18.01 9.42
CA ILE A 88 -0.57 -18.78 10.68
C ILE A 88 -0.09 -20.23 10.45
N GLN A 89 -0.34 -20.76 9.26
CA GLN A 89 0.11 -22.09 8.87
C GLN A 89 1.56 -22.09 8.36
N LYS A 90 2.28 -20.98 8.45
CA LYS A 90 3.67 -20.80 7.98
C LYS A 90 3.84 -21.02 6.46
N ARG A 91 2.80 -20.70 5.71
CA ARG A 91 2.80 -20.65 4.23
C ARG A 91 2.68 -19.20 3.79
N ARG A 92 3.03 -18.92 2.53
CA ARG A 92 2.74 -17.61 1.92
C ARG A 92 1.30 -17.20 2.22
N ILE A 93 1.09 -15.98 2.70
CA ILE A 93 -0.25 -15.46 2.94
C ILE A 93 -1.01 -15.36 1.61
N CYS A 94 -2.30 -15.60 1.62
CA CYS A 94 -3.13 -15.45 0.42
C CYS A 94 -3.97 -14.17 0.47
N VAL A 95 -4.46 -13.75 -0.68
CA VAL A 95 -5.29 -12.54 -0.83
C VAL A 95 -6.48 -12.56 0.14
N GLN A 96 -7.21 -13.68 0.21
CA GLN A 96 -8.36 -13.83 1.09
C GLN A 96 -8.02 -13.62 2.56
N SER A 97 -6.84 -14.06 3.00
CA SER A 97 -6.40 -13.84 4.39
C SER A 97 -6.17 -12.36 4.69
N ILE A 98 -5.61 -11.61 3.74
CA ILE A 98 -5.43 -10.15 3.89
C ILE A 98 -6.77 -9.44 3.86
N GLU A 99 -7.68 -9.80 2.96
CA GLU A 99 -9.02 -9.23 2.90
C GLU A 99 -9.79 -9.43 4.20
N ASN A 100 -9.72 -10.64 4.77
CA ASN A 100 -10.34 -10.96 6.06
C ASN A 100 -9.72 -10.13 7.19
N LEU A 101 -8.38 -10.01 7.23
CA LEU A 101 -7.69 -9.18 8.23
C LEU A 101 -8.12 -7.73 8.14
N VAL A 102 -8.16 -7.16 6.92
CA VAL A 102 -8.59 -5.77 6.70
C VAL A 102 -10.03 -5.58 7.15
N SER A 103 -10.93 -6.49 6.76
CA SER A 103 -12.33 -6.44 7.13
C SER A 103 -12.53 -6.54 8.65
N ASP A 104 -11.82 -7.44 9.31
CA ASP A 104 -11.94 -7.64 10.76
C ASP A 104 -11.40 -6.45 11.54
N CYS A 105 -10.27 -5.88 11.14
CA CYS A 105 -9.76 -4.64 11.74
C CYS A 105 -10.74 -3.48 11.56
N ALA A 106 -11.31 -3.35 10.37
CA ALA A 106 -12.25 -2.27 10.08
C ALA A 106 -13.50 -2.31 10.94
N LYS A 107 -14.02 -3.50 11.28
CA LYS A 107 -15.19 -3.66 12.16
C LYS A 107 -14.98 -3.08 13.56
N HIS A 108 -13.74 -3.04 14.04
CA HIS A 108 -13.40 -2.43 15.34
C HIS A 108 -13.33 -0.90 15.29
N VAL A 109 -13.20 -0.32 14.10
CA VAL A 109 -13.04 1.14 13.90
C VAL A 109 -14.34 1.77 13.39
N THR A 110 -15.07 1.06 12.54
CA THR A 110 -16.30 1.59 11.91
C THR A 110 -17.32 0.48 11.63
N THR A 111 -18.56 0.76 11.93
CA THR A 111 -19.68 -0.12 11.58
C THR A 111 -20.36 0.28 10.27
N LEU A 112 -19.99 1.42 9.69
CA LEU A 112 -20.73 2.07 8.60
C LEU A 112 -20.21 1.72 7.20
N LYS A 113 -18.99 1.18 7.06
CA LYS A 113 -18.38 0.93 5.76
C LYS A 113 -17.63 -0.41 5.73
N HIS A 114 -17.83 -1.14 4.66
CA HIS A 114 -17.00 -2.29 4.35
C HIS A 114 -15.64 -1.80 3.80
N ILE A 115 -14.57 -1.99 4.57
CA ILE A 115 -13.20 -1.63 4.19
C ILE A 115 -12.53 -2.84 3.57
N THR A 116 -11.86 -2.62 2.44
CA THR A 116 -11.14 -3.64 1.67
C THR A 116 -9.73 -3.16 1.37
N PRO A 117 -8.79 -4.02 0.98
CA PRO A 117 -7.46 -3.60 0.52
C PRO A 117 -7.52 -2.58 -0.64
N HIS A 118 -8.50 -2.71 -1.52
CA HIS A 118 -8.73 -1.73 -2.60
C HIS A 118 -9.08 -0.33 -2.06
N LYS A 119 -9.86 -0.27 -0.97
CA LYS A 119 -10.16 1.01 -0.30
C LYS A 119 -8.91 1.62 0.34
N LEU A 120 -8.03 0.81 0.95
CA LEU A 120 -6.76 1.30 1.49
C LEU A 120 -5.90 1.91 0.39
N ARG A 121 -5.79 1.24 -0.75
CA ARG A 121 -5.08 1.77 -1.93
C ARG A 121 -5.70 3.06 -2.46
N SER A 122 -7.03 3.15 -2.53
CA SER A 122 -7.74 4.37 -2.95
C SER A 122 -7.49 5.52 -1.97
N THR A 123 -7.45 5.24 -0.67
CA THR A 123 -7.11 6.22 0.37
C THR A 123 -5.69 6.75 0.19
N TYR A 124 -4.71 5.87 -0.04
CA TYR A 124 -3.34 6.28 -0.33
C TYR A 124 -3.28 7.20 -1.56
N GLY A 125 -3.91 6.82 -2.66
CA GLY A 125 -3.93 7.62 -3.88
C GLY A 125 -4.59 9.00 -3.69
N THR A 126 -5.67 9.06 -2.90
CA THR A 126 -6.34 10.32 -2.54
C THR A 126 -5.40 11.22 -1.74
N ASN A 127 -4.76 10.68 -0.70
CA ASN A 127 -3.82 11.43 0.14
C ASN A 127 -2.60 11.91 -0.67
N LEU A 128 -2.04 11.05 -1.52
CA LEU A 128 -0.93 11.42 -2.40
C LEU A 128 -1.33 12.55 -3.35
N TYR A 129 -2.53 12.47 -3.95
CA TYR A 129 -3.00 13.53 -4.83
C TYR A 129 -3.27 14.85 -4.09
N GLN A 130 -3.86 14.78 -2.90
CA GLN A 130 -4.09 15.97 -2.07
C GLN A 130 -2.78 16.68 -1.68
N ALA A 131 -1.74 15.91 -1.39
CA ALA A 131 -0.44 16.43 -1.00
C ALA A 131 0.37 16.97 -2.19
N SER A 132 0.43 16.20 -3.30
CA SER A 132 1.28 16.53 -4.46
C SER A 132 0.60 17.43 -5.47
N LYS A 133 -0.73 17.41 -5.57
CA LYS A 133 -1.53 18.02 -6.63
C LYS A 133 -1.19 17.53 -8.04
N ASP A 134 -0.44 16.44 -8.14
CA ASP A 134 0.06 15.86 -9.38
C ASP A 134 -0.61 14.52 -9.68
N ILE A 135 -1.53 14.53 -10.66
CA ILE A 135 -2.26 13.34 -11.07
C ILE A 135 -1.39 12.32 -11.82
N TYR A 136 -0.32 12.80 -12.49
CA TYR A 136 0.61 11.92 -13.20
C TYR A 136 1.48 11.15 -12.21
N LEU A 137 1.95 11.82 -11.14
CA LEU A 137 2.66 11.16 -10.05
C LEU A 137 1.80 10.07 -9.41
N VAL A 138 0.53 10.36 -9.13
CA VAL A 138 -0.40 9.37 -8.56
C VAL A 138 -0.60 8.18 -9.50
N ALA A 139 -0.78 8.43 -10.79
CA ALA A 139 -0.93 7.37 -11.79
C ALA A 139 0.32 6.50 -11.89
N ASP A 140 1.49 7.10 -11.87
CA ASP A 140 2.78 6.40 -11.94
C ASP A 140 3.01 5.53 -10.70
N VAL A 141 2.92 6.10 -9.51
CA VAL A 141 3.10 5.38 -8.24
C VAL A 141 2.11 4.23 -8.10
N LEU A 142 0.85 4.44 -8.47
CA LEU A 142 -0.15 3.37 -8.48
C LEU A 142 0.01 2.38 -9.64
N GLY A 143 0.88 2.65 -10.62
CA GLY A 143 1.08 1.80 -11.79
C GLY A 143 -0.18 1.70 -12.66
N HIS A 144 -0.88 2.80 -12.89
CA HIS A 144 -1.98 2.89 -13.83
C HIS A 144 -1.40 3.12 -15.24
N LYS A 145 -1.75 2.26 -16.18
CA LYS A 145 -1.30 2.40 -17.58
C LYS A 145 -1.90 3.62 -18.28
N ASP A 146 -3.09 4.03 -17.84
CA ASP A 146 -3.83 5.18 -18.39
C ASP A 146 -4.14 6.18 -17.28
N VAL A 147 -3.59 7.38 -17.41
CA VAL A 147 -3.83 8.50 -16.51
C VAL A 147 -5.31 8.88 -16.45
N ASN A 148 -6.07 8.65 -17.53
CA ASN A 148 -7.50 8.92 -17.53
C ASN A 148 -8.27 8.09 -16.51
N THR A 149 -7.82 6.88 -16.20
CA THR A 149 -8.39 6.05 -15.13
C THR A 149 -8.22 6.75 -13.77
N THR A 150 -7.03 7.28 -13.50
CA THR A 150 -6.73 8.03 -12.28
C THR A 150 -7.53 9.35 -12.24
N ARG A 151 -7.56 10.07 -13.35
CA ARG A 151 -8.29 11.34 -13.49
C ARG A 151 -9.79 11.22 -13.24
N LYS A 152 -10.40 10.15 -13.76
CA LYS A 152 -11.82 9.83 -13.53
C LYS A 152 -12.12 9.58 -12.05
N HIS A 153 -11.22 8.86 -11.38
CA HIS A 153 -11.37 8.49 -9.98
C HIS A 153 -11.25 9.69 -9.03
N TYR A 154 -10.46 10.70 -9.40
CA TYR A 154 -10.22 11.91 -8.61
C TYR A 154 -10.84 13.17 -9.19
N ALA A 155 -11.86 13.04 -10.05
CA ALA A 155 -12.45 14.16 -10.79
C ALA A 155 -12.95 15.31 -9.90
N GLU A 156 -13.58 15.00 -8.78
CA GLU A 156 -14.06 16.01 -7.82
C GLU A 156 -12.94 16.84 -7.22
N ILE A 157 -11.85 16.18 -6.81
CA ILE A 157 -10.66 16.85 -6.25
C ILE A 157 -9.96 17.70 -7.32
N VAL A 158 -9.92 17.21 -8.56
CA VAL A 158 -9.39 17.98 -9.71
C VAL A 158 -10.18 19.25 -9.92
N ASP A 159 -11.50 19.22 -9.83
CA ASP A 159 -12.34 20.40 -10.01
C ASP A 159 -12.15 21.41 -8.88
N GLU A 160 -12.05 20.95 -7.64
CA GLU A 160 -11.73 21.81 -6.48
C GLU A 160 -10.37 22.51 -6.63
N ASN A 161 -9.35 21.78 -7.10
CA ASN A 161 -8.03 22.36 -7.37
C ASN A 161 -8.08 23.41 -8.47
N LYS A 162 -8.87 23.22 -9.53
CA LYS A 162 -9.08 24.24 -10.58
C LYS A 162 -9.72 25.51 -10.01
N ARG A 163 -10.71 25.35 -9.14
CA ARG A 163 -11.35 26.51 -8.47
C ARG A 163 -10.35 27.27 -7.58
N SER A 164 -9.50 26.56 -6.86
CA SER A 164 -8.46 27.16 -6.02
C SER A 164 -7.38 27.86 -6.84
N ALA A 165 -7.06 27.35 -8.04
CA ALA A 165 -6.03 27.88 -8.92
C ALA A 165 -6.34 29.31 -9.42
N ARG A 166 -7.62 29.74 -9.43
CA ARG A 166 -8.04 31.08 -9.90
C ARG A 166 -7.32 32.24 -9.21
N ASN A 167 -6.84 32.04 -7.97
CA ASN A 167 -6.19 33.06 -7.16
C ASN A 167 -4.66 32.93 -7.09
N ILE A 168 -4.08 31.95 -7.80
CA ILE A 168 -2.63 31.70 -7.79
C ILE A 168 -1.91 32.75 -8.64
N VAL A 169 -2.48 33.10 -9.81
CA VAL A 169 -1.90 34.11 -10.69
C VAL A 169 -2.45 35.46 -10.28
N ARG A 170 -1.56 36.32 -9.77
CA ARG A 170 -1.87 37.71 -9.43
C ARG A 170 -1.41 38.62 -10.56
N LEU A 171 -2.32 39.52 -11.03
CA LEU A 171 -2.03 40.46 -12.11
C LEU A 171 -1.35 41.77 -11.62
N ARG A 172 -1.31 41.96 -10.31
CA ARG A 172 -0.64 43.13 -9.69
C ARG A 172 0.33 42.62 -8.63
N THR A 173 1.59 42.97 -8.73
CA THR A 173 2.56 42.97 -7.64
C THR A 173 2.44 44.28 -6.92
N GLU A 174 2.13 44.27 -5.62
CA GLU A 174 2.25 45.48 -4.76
C GLU A 174 3.70 45.80 -4.56
#